data_8652a9987a7743b507ad84466357fd06
#
_entry.id   8652a9987a7743b507ad84466357fd06
#
_cell.length_a   1.000
_cell.length_b   1.000
_cell.length_c   1.000
_cell.angle_alpha   90.00
_cell.angle_beta   90.00
_cell.angle_gamma   90.00
#
_symmetry.space_group_name_H-M   'P 1'
#
loop_
_entity.id
_entity.type
_entity.pdbx_description
1 polymer ?
#
loop_
_entity_poly.entity_id
_entity_poly.type
_entity_poly.pdbx_seq_one_letter_code
_entity_poly.pdbx_strand_id
1 'polypeptide(L)'
;SEGICIRLYSEDDFLSRPEFTDPEILRTNLASVILQMTALGLGDIAAFPFVEAPDKRNIQDGVRLLEELGAITTDEQASAYKLTPLGRQLSQLPVDPRLARIQLEAQKHGCVREAMIITSALSIQDPRERPMDKQQASDEKHRRFHDKESDFLAFVNLWNYLGEQQKALSSNAFRRLCRTDYLNYLRVREWQDIYTQ
;
A
#
# COMPACT_ATOMS: atom_id res chain seq x y z
N SER A 1 -20.89 -19.80 8.93
CA SER A 1 -20.41 -20.94 9.72
C SER A 1 -20.54 -20.61 11.20
N GLU A 2 -21.09 -21.51 11.97
CA GLU A 2 -21.14 -21.40 13.43
C GLU A 2 -19.71 -21.51 13.98
N GLY A 3 -19.37 -20.65 14.96
CA GLY A 3 -18.06 -20.61 15.58
C GLY A 3 -18.16 -20.06 17.00
N ILE A 4 -17.14 -20.38 17.84
CA ILE A 4 -17.03 -19.87 19.19
C ILE A 4 -15.96 -18.78 19.20
N CYS A 5 -16.32 -17.58 19.68
CA CYS A 5 -15.41 -16.48 19.89
C CYS A 5 -15.14 -16.32 21.40
N ILE A 6 -13.89 -16.51 21.82
CA ILE A 6 -13.47 -16.28 23.20
C ILE A 6 -12.77 -14.93 23.27
N ARG A 7 -13.30 -13.99 24.08
CA ARG A 7 -12.71 -12.67 24.30
C ARG A 7 -11.85 -12.69 25.56
N LEU A 8 -10.66 -12.09 25.50
CA LEU A 8 -9.71 -12.03 26.62
C LEU A 8 -9.74 -10.67 27.34
N TYR A 9 -10.89 -10.01 27.35
CA TYR A 9 -11.17 -8.74 28.03
C TYR A 9 -12.57 -8.77 28.63
N SER A 10 -12.88 -7.82 29.53
CA SER A 10 -14.16 -7.81 30.27
C SER A 10 -15.36 -7.55 29.36
N GLU A 11 -16.51 -8.00 29.80
CA GLU A 11 -17.80 -7.71 29.12
C GLU A 11 -18.10 -6.23 29.08
N ASP A 12 -17.81 -5.51 30.17
CA ASP A 12 -17.98 -4.04 30.24
C ASP A 12 -17.11 -3.32 29.19
N ASP A 13 -15.86 -3.75 29.00
CA ASP A 13 -15.00 -3.19 27.97
C ASP A 13 -15.54 -3.49 26.56
N PHE A 14 -16.10 -4.68 26.34
CA PHE A 14 -16.74 -5.01 25.07
C PHE A 14 -17.96 -4.14 24.79
N LEU A 15 -18.83 -3.97 25.79
CA LEU A 15 -20.07 -3.18 25.65
C LEU A 15 -19.80 -1.68 25.52
N SER A 16 -18.65 -1.20 26.01
CA SER A 16 -18.23 0.20 25.87
C SER A 16 -17.66 0.56 24.52
N ARG A 17 -17.30 -0.44 23.71
CA ARG A 17 -16.72 -0.24 22.37
C ARG A 17 -17.81 0.09 21.35
N PRO A 18 -17.50 0.94 20.35
CA PRO A 18 -18.40 1.15 19.21
C PRO A 18 -18.76 -0.18 18.53
N GLU A 19 -20.01 -0.36 18.16
CA GLU A 19 -20.49 -1.56 17.46
C GLU A 19 -19.82 -1.75 16.11
N PHE A 20 -19.54 -0.63 15.42
CA PHE A 20 -18.89 -0.60 14.11
C PHE A 20 -17.55 0.16 14.19
N THR A 21 -16.62 -0.24 13.36
CA THR A 21 -15.38 0.54 13.16
C THR A 21 -15.67 1.80 12.36
N ASP A 22 -14.94 2.87 12.63
CA ASP A 22 -15.04 4.10 11.84
C ASP A 22 -14.88 3.83 10.34
N PRO A 23 -15.64 4.52 9.47
CA PRO A 23 -15.45 4.46 8.03
C PRO A 23 -14.00 4.69 7.62
N GLU A 24 -13.56 4.05 6.54
CA GLU A 24 -12.19 4.13 6.08
C GLU A 24 -11.75 5.58 5.81
N ILE A 25 -12.66 6.41 5.30
CA ILE A 25 -12.40 7.82 5.02
C ILE A 25 -11.98 8.63 6.27
N LEU A 26 -12.34 8.19 7.47
CA LEU A 26 -11.95 8.82 8.73
C LEU A 26 -10.59 8.33 9.25
N ARG A 27 -10.07 7.20 8.73
CA ARG A 27 -8.90 6.51 9.23
C ARG A 27 -7.68 6.56 8.31
N THR A 28 -7.87 6.89 7.04
CA THR A 28 -6.82 6.86 6.02
C THR A 28 -6.34 8.25 5.64
N ASN A 29 -5.14 8.32 5.06
CA ASN A 29 -4.66 9.55 4.46
C ASN A 29 -5.52 9.88 3.22
N LEU A 30 -6.03 11.10 3.18
CA LEU A 30 -6.98 11.54 2.15
C LEU A 30 -6.32 11.98 0.84
N ALA A 31 -4.99 11.93 0.71
CA ALA A 31 -4.30 12.41 -0.49
C ALA A 31 -4.81 11.72 -1.76
N SER A 32 -4.98 10.39 -1.73
CA SER A 32 -5.53 9.64 -2.88
C SER A 32 -6.94 10.09 -3.24
N VAL A 33 -7.79 10.28 -2.24
CA VAL A 33 -9.19 10.73 -2.43
C VAL A 33 -9.21 12.14 -3.01
N ILE A 34 -8.44 13.09 -2.45
CA ILE A 34 -8.34 14.47 -2.92
C ILE A 34 -7.83 14.51 -4.36
N LEU A 35 -6.79 13.72 -4.66
CA LEU A 35 -6.21 13.63 -6.00
C LEU A 35 -7.25 13.16 -7.03
N GLN A 36 -8.00 12.10 -6.71
CA GLN A 36 -9.04 11.55 -7.59
C GLN A 36 -10.22 12.51 -7.73
N MET A 37 -10.70 13.12 -6.65
CA MET A 37 -11.77 14.10 -6.69
C MET A 37 -11.40 15.31 -7.58
N THR A 38 -10.15 15.79 -7.42
CA THR A 38 -9.65 16.91 -8.25
C THR A 38 -9.54 16.49 -9.72
N ALA A 39 -9.10 15.24 -10.01
CA ALA A 39 -8.99 14.71 -11.36
C ALA A 39 -10.36 14.57 -12.05
N LEU A 40 -11.38 14.19 -11.29
CA LEU A 40 -12.75 14.01 -11.77
C LEU A 40 -13.57 15.33 -11.77
N GLY A 41 -13.01 16.44 -11.26
CA GLY A 41 -13.73 17.71 -11.18
C GLY A 41 -14.90 17.72 -10.20
N LEU A 42 -14.84 16.92 -9.11
CA LEU A 42 -15.90 16.78 -8.12
C LEU A 42 -15.98 17.95 -7.11
N GLY A 43 -15.16 18.97 -7.29
CA GLY A 43 -15.13 20.15 -6.43
C GLY A 43 -14.27 19.98 -5.18
N ASP A 44 -14.52 20.85 -4.19
CA ASP A 44 -13.77 20.84 -2.92
C ASP A 44 -14.22 19.69 -2.03
N ILE A 45 -13.26 18.91 -1.55
CA ILE A 45 -13.51 17.81 -0.62
C ILE A 45 -14.19 18.30 0.69
N ALA A 46 -13.87 19.49 1.16
CA ALA A 46 -14.45 20.05 2.38
C ALA A 46 -15.94 20.40 2.22
N ALA A 47 -16.39 20.68 0.98
CA ALA A 47 -17.77 21.01 0.66
C ALA A 47 -18.55 19.80 0.10
N PHE A 48 -17.90 18.67 -0.14
CA PHE A 48 -18.54 17.49 -0.70
C PHE A 48 -19.49 16.84 0.32
N PRO A 49 -20.72 16.44 -0.08
CA PRO A 49 -21.75 15.90 0.84
C PRO A 49 -21.47 14.44 1.22
N PHE A 50 -20.43 14.20 2.00
CA PHE A 50 -20.18 12.87 2.56
C PHE A 50 -21.25 12.49 3.56
N VAL A 51 -21.52 11.18 3.70
CA VAL A 51 -22.39 10.65 4.77
C VAL A 51 -21.76 10.96 6.14
N GLU A 52 -20.44 10.77 6.25
CA GLU A 52 -19.62 11.20 7.38
C GLU A 52 -18.44 12.00 6.83
N ALA A 53 -18.40 13.29 7.18
CA ALA A 53 -17.37 14.18 6.67
C ALA A 53 -16.00 13.87 7.33
N PRO A 54 -14.91 13.81 6.56
CA PRO A 54 -13.58 13.66 7.12
C PRO A 54 -13.17 14.87 7.95
N ASP A 55 -12.27 14.65 8.93
CA ASP A 55 -11.71 15.74 9.76
C ASP A 55 -10.95 16.74 8.87
N LYS A 56 -11.14 18.03 9.15
CA LYS A 56 -10.42 19.12 8.47
C LYS A 56 -8.90 18.96 8.51
N ARG A 57 -8.37 18.43 9.61
CA ARG A 57 -6.94 18.14 9.75
C ARG A 57 -6.46 17.09 8.75
N ASN A 58 -7.22 15.99 8.60
CA ASN A 58 -6.91 14.95 7.65
C ASN A 58 -6.96 15.46 6.20
N ILE A 59 -7.90 16.36 5.89
CA ILE A 59 -7.96 17.03 4.57
C ILE A 59 -6.70 17.89 4.37
N GLN A 60 -6.33 18.71 5.34
CA GLN A 60 -5.14 19.58 5.25
C GLN A 60 -3.85 18.77 5.09
N ASP A 61 -3.71 17.66 5.83
CA ASP A 61 -2.54 16.78 5.72
C ASP A 61 -2.47 16.11 4.33
N GLY A 62 -3.62 15.71 3.78
CA GLY A 62 -3.70 15.18 2.42
C GLY A 62 -3.34 16.21 1.35
N VAL A 63 -3.84 17.44 1.47
CA VAL A 63 -3.52 18.55 0.57
C VAL A 63 -2.03 18.87 0.63
N ARG A 64 -1.47 19.06 1.82
CA ARG A 64 -0.04 19.33 2.01
C ARG A 64 0.84 18.26 1.36
N LEU A 65 0.49 16.98 1.54
CA LEU A 65 1.20 15.89 0.90
C LEU A 65 1.16 16.01 -0.64
N LEU A 66 0.01 16.31 -1.23
CA LEU A 66 -0.10 16.45 -2.68
C LEU A 66 0.66 17.67 -3.22
N GLU A 67 0.74 18.76 -2.45
CA GLU A 67 1.58 19.93 -2.78
C GLU A 67 3.07 19.57 -2.71
N GLU A 68 3.52 18.89 -1.64
CA GLU A 68 4.90 18.41 -1.50
C GLU A 68 5.31 17.47 -2.66
N LEU A 69 4.39 16.61 -3.10
CA LEU A 69 4.62 15.75 -4.27
C LEU A 69 4.58 16.51 -5.60
N GLY A 70 4.16 17.78 -5.60
CA GLY A 70 3.95 18.58 -6.80
C GLY A 70 2.75 18.14 -7.65
N ALA A 71 1.78 17.43 -7.05
CA ALA A 71 0.60 16.91 -7.73
C ALA A 71 -0.48 17.97 -7.94
N ILE A 72 -0.63 18.89 -6.98
CA ILE A 72 -1.59 19.97 -7.02
C ILE A 72 -0.92 21.32 -6.75
N THR A 73 -1.60 22.38 -7.16
CA THR A 73 -1.32 23.76 -6.76
C THR A 73 -2.58 24.36 -6.19
N THR A 74 -2.43 25.15 -5.14
CA THR A 74 -3.54 25.91 -4.56
C THR A 74 -3.71 27.23 -5.34
N ASP A 75 -4.92 27.49 -5.82
CA ASP A 75 -5.30 28.79 -6.36
C ASP A 75 -5.92 29.60 -5.23
N GLU A 76 -5.12 30.51 -4.64
CA GLU A 76 -5.57 31.34 -3.51
C GLU A 76 -6.79 32.21 -3.84
N GLN A 77 -6.95 32.60 -5.11
CA GLN A 77 -8.08 33.44 -5.54
C GLN A 77 -9.37 32.65 -5.72
N ALA A 78 -9.27 31.37 -6.10
CA ALA A 78 -10.42 30.52 -6.37
C ALA A 78 -10.78 29.57 -5.21
N SER A 79 -9.97 29.53 -4.14
CA SER A 79 -10.07 28.53 -3.04
C SER A 79 -10.21 27.09 -3.58
N ALA A 80 -9.54 26.80 -4.69
CA ALA A 80 -9.66 25.53 -5.41
C ALA A 80 -8.28 24.93 -5.67
N TYR A 81 -8.24 23.60 -5.68
CA TYR A 81 -7.04 22.84 -6.04
C TYR A 81 -7.03 22.59 -7.54
N LYS A 82 -5.86 22.79 -8.17
CA LYS A 82 -5.64 22.50 -9.58
C LYS A 82 -4.58 21.41 -9.75
N LEU A 83 -4.86 20.40 -10.57
CA LEU A 83 -3.88 19.40 -10.93
C LEU A 83 -2.75 20.00 -11.77
N THR A 84 -1.53 19.70 -11.37
CA THR A 84 -0.36 19.88 -12.24
C THR A 84 -0.34 18.82 -13.34
N PRO A 85 0.51 18.95 -14.39
CA PRO A 85 0.76 17.86 -15.33
C PRO A 85 1.18 16.57 -14.66
N LEU A 86 2.01 16.66 -13.60
CA LEU A 86 2.42 15.52 -12.77
C LEU A 86 1.23 14.92 -12.00
N GLY A 87 0.38 15.76 -11.40
CA GLY A 87 -0.81 15.30 -10.69
C GLY A 87 -1.77 14.52 -11.58
N ARG A 88 -1.91 14.90 -12.84
CA ARG A 88 -2.69 14.14 -13.83
C ARG A 88 -2.10 12.74 -14.09
N GLN A 89 -0.78 12.63 -14.17
CA GLN A 89 -0.12 11.33 -14.31
C GLN A 89 -0.30 10.47 -13.06
N LEU A 90 -0.11 11.08 -11.87
CA LEU A 90 -0.29 10.38 -10.60
C LEU A 90 -1.71 9.85 -10.41
N SER A 91 -2.74 10.61 -10.83
CA SER A 91 -4.14 10.20 -10.69
C SER A 91 -4.54 9.01 -11.59
N GLN A 92 -3.72 8.65 -12.57
CA GLN A 92 -3.95 7.50 -13.45
C GLN A 92 -3.36 6.18 -12.89
N LEU A 93 -2.50 6.27 -11.90
CA LEU A 93 -1.86 5.10 -11.31
C LEU A 93 -2.69 4.56 -10.12
N PRO A 94 -3.00 3.25 -10.09
CA PRO A 94 -3.86 2.64 -9.06
C PRO A 94 -3.09 2.35 -7.76
N VAL A 95 -2.22 3.26 -7.34
CA VAL A 95 -1.38 3.13 -6.14
C VAL A 95 -1.37 4.43 -5.34
N ASP A 96 -0.92 4.35 -4.09
CA ASP A 96 -0.74 5.56 -3.26
C ASP A 96 0.08 6.64 -3.99
N PRO A 97 -0.27 7.94 -3.89
CA PRO A 97 0.41 9.02 -4.59
C PRO A 97 1.93 9.08 -4.36
N ARG A 98 2.42 8.69 -3.17
CA ARG A 98 3.86 8.61 -2.88
C ARG A 98 4.52 7.51 -3.71
N LEU A 99 3.89 6.34 -3.80
CA LEU A 99 4.39 5.22 -4.58
C LEU A 99 4.31 5.51 -6.08
N ALA A 100 3.21 6.12 -6.53
CA ALA A 100 3.06 6.60 -7.90
C ALA A 100 4.19 7.59 -8.28
N ARG A 101 4.54 8.51 -7.37
CA ARG A 101 5.63 9.47 -7.57
C ARG A 101 6.99 8.79 -7.75
N ILE A 102 7.24 7.72 -6.97
CA ILE A 102 8.45 6.90 -7.11
C ILE A 102 8.51 6.25 -8.51
N GLN A 103 7.40 5.66 -8.97
CA GLN A 103 7.34 5.01 -10.30
C GLN A 103 7.61 6.01 -11.44
N LEU A 104 7.02 7.20 -11.39
CA LEU A 104 7.25 8.23 -12.41
C LEU A 104 8.71 8.75 -12.39
N GLU A 105 9.32 8.87 -11.22
CA GLU A 105 10.72 9.28 -11.13
C GLU A 105 11.69 8.20 -11.63
N ALA A 106 11.37 6.92 -11.35
CA ALA A 106 12.16 5.77 -11.80
C ALA A 106 12.31 5.71 -13.33
N GLN A 107 11.33 6.24 -14.08
CA GLN A 107 11.42 6.33 -15.54
C GLN A 107 12.62 7.19 -15.97
N LYS A 108 12.88 8.29 -15.29
CA LYS A 108 14.01 9.18 -15.60
C LYS A 108 15.38 8.53 -15.28
N HIS A 109 15.39 7.61 -14.33
CA HIS A 109 16.58 6.91 -13.86
C HIS A 109 16.79 5.52 -14.49
N GLY A 110 15.87 5.07 -15.37
CA GLY A 110 15.99 3.78 -16.05
C GLY A 110 15.80 2.56 -15.13
N CYS A 111 15.14 2.73 -13.96
CA CYS A 111 14.92 1.66 -12.98
C CYS A 111 13.43 1.39 -12.72
N VAL A 112 12.60 1.52 -13.75
CA VAL A 112 11.13 1.34 -13.66
C VAL A 112 10.77 -0.04 -13.13
N ARG A 113 11.42 -1.10 -13.63
CA ARG A 113 11.13 -2.47 -13.23
C ARG A 113 11.34 -2.68 -11.74
N GLU A 114 12.46 -2.24 -11.21
CA GLU A 114 12.82 -2.34 -9.79
C GLU A 114 11.85 -1.52 -8.93
N ALA A 115 11.56 -0.30 -9.35
CA ALA A 115 10.60 0.57 -8.68
C ALA A 115 9.19 -0.04 -8.66
N MET A 116 8.71 -0.64 -9.75
CA MET A 116 7.41 -1.33 -9.80
C MET A 116 7.37 -2.55 -8.87
N ILE A 117 8.44 -3.34 -8.80
CA ILE A 117 8.55 -4.47 -7.86
C ILE A 117 8.45 -3.97 -6.42
N ILE A 118 9.19 -2.92 -6.09
CA ILE A 118 9.24 -2.37 -4.73
C ILE A 118 7.90 -1.73 -4.35
N THR A 119 7.34 -0.88 -5.20
CA THR A 119 6.08 -0.17 -4.90
C THR A 119 4.89 -1.12 -4.79
N SER A 120 4.82 -2.16 -5.62
CA SER A 120 3.81 -3.21 -5.47
C SER A 120 3.98 -4.02 -4.18
N ALA A 121 5.22 -4.31 -3.75
CA ALA A 121 5.46 -4.94 -2.46
C ALA A 121 5.03 -4.07 -1.28
N LEU A 122 5.26 -2.74 -1.37
CA LEU A 122 4.87 -1.78 -0.34
C LEU A 122 3.36 -1.50 -0.30
N SER A 123 2.62 -1.87 -1.35
CA SER A 123 1.16 -1.71 -1.42
C SER A 123 0.39 -2.84 -0.76
N ILE A 124 1.06 -3.91 -0.38
CA ILE A 124 0.47 -5.08 0.27
C ILE A 124 1.07 -5.30 1.67
N GLN A 125 0.48 -6.22 2.41
CA GLN A 125 1.14 -6.73 3.61
C GLN A 125 2.37 -7.56 3.22
N ASP A 126 3.52 -7.35 3.90
CA ASP A 126 4.78 -8.03 3.59
C ASP A 126 4.55 -9.54 3.39
N PRO A 127 4.97 -10.10 2.25
CA PRO A 127 4.83 -11.53 2.00
C PRO A 127 5.71 -12.40 2.90
N ARG A 128 6.74 -11.84 3.53
CA ARG A 128 7.62 -12.54 4.47
C ARG A 128 6.93 -12.68 5.82
N GLU A 129 6.76 -13.91 6.28
CA GLU A 129 6.16 -14.23 7.58
C GLU A 129 7.25 -14.44 8.64
N ARG A 130 7.01 -13.93 9.83
CA ARG A 130 7.90 -14.09 10.98
C ARG A 130 7.13 -14.59 12.20
N PRO A 131 6.73 -15.90 12.23
CA PRO A 131 5.98 -16.47 13.33
C PRO A 131 6.74 -16.35 14.65
N MET A 132 6.04 -16.05 15.73
CA MET A 132 6.66 -15.81 17.05
C MET A 132 7.46 -17.01 17.55
N ASP A 133 7.01 -18.24 17.27
CA ASP A 133 7.66 -19.50 17.64
C ASP A 133 8.80 -19.91 16.70
N LYS A 134 9.00 -19.24 15.56
CA LYS A 134 9.96 -19.61 14.51
C LYS A 134 10.75 -18.41 13.96
N GLN A 135 10.90 -17.37 14.74
CA GLN A 135 11.54 -16.13 14.29
C GLN A 135 12.95 -16.37 13.74
N GLN A 136 13.79 -17.09 14.49
CA GLN A 136 15.17 -17.37 14.07
C GLN A 136 15.23 -18.13 12.75
N ALA A 137 14.39 -19.16 12.59
CA ALA A 137 14.35 -19.96 11.37
C ALA A 137 13.85 -19.16 10.15
N SER A 138 12.86 -18.28 10.34
CA SER A 138 12.38 -17.39 9.27
C SER A 138 13.42 -16.33 8.90
N ASP A 139 14.07 -15.72 9.89
CA ASP A 139 15.13 -14.73 9.67
C ASP A 139 16.32 -15.33 8.91
N GLU A 140 16.70 -16.58 9.22
CA GLU A 140 17.75 -17.30 8.49
C GLU A 140 17.36 -17.52 7.02
N LYS A 141 16.10 -17.92 6.77
CA LYS A 141 15.60 -18.10 5.40
C LYS A 141 15.55 -16.79 4.61
N HIS A 142 15.16 -15.69 5.25
CA HIS A 142 15.02 -14.41 4.58
C HIS A 142 16.35 -13.68 4.41
N ARG A 143 17.39 -14.02 5.19
CA ARG A 143 18.72 -13.38 5.13
C ARG A 143 19.33 -13.43 3.73
N ARG A 144 19.06 -14.46 2.93
CA ARG A 144 19.56 -14.61 1.55
C ARG A 144 19.07 -13.51 0.59
N PHE A 145 17.97 -12.82 0.95
CA PHE A 145 17.40 -11.74 0.15
C PHE A 145 17.92 -10.37 0.58
N HIS A 146 18.53 -10.27 1.77
CA HIS A 146 19.02 -8.99 2.27
C HIS A 146 20.11 -8.42 1.38
N ASP A 147 20.06 -7.12 1.20
CA ASP A 147 21.12 -6.33 0.61
C ASP A 147 21.75 -5.44 1.69
N LYS A 148 23.06 -5.19 1.58
CA LYS A 148 23.81 -4.41 2.58
C LYS A 148 23.56 -2.91 2.49
N GLU A 149 23.15 -2.44 1.32
CA GLU A 149 23.00 -1.01 1.03
C GLU A 149 21.52 -0.56 1.03
N SER A 150 20.57 -1.50 0.82
CA SER A 150 19.18 -1.13 0.70
C SER A 150 18.21 -2.26 1.08
N ASP A 151 17.34 -1.99 2.03
CA ASP A 151 16.24 -2.88 2.40
C ASP A 151 15.23 -3.07 1.25
N PHE A 152 15.13 -2.10 0.34
CA PHE A 152 14.25 -2.21 -0.82
C PHE A 152 14.76 -3.23 -1.84
N LEU A 153 16.07 -3.41 -1.98
CA LEU A 153 16.64 -4.41 -2.86
C LEU A 153 16.33 -5.84 -2.40
N ALA A 154 16.02 -6.03 -1.12
CA ALA A 154 15.53 -7.33 -0.61
C ALA A 154 14.23 -7.77 -1.30
N PHE A 155 13.33 -6.85 -1.64
CA PHE A 155 12.12 -7.17 -2.42
C PHE A 155 12.47 -7.56 -3.85
N VAL A 156 13.41 -6.88 -4.50
CA VAL A 156 13.85 -7.22 -5.86
C VAL A 156 14.50 -8.61 -5.88
N ASN A 157 15.35 -8.92 -4.89
CA ASN A 157 15.98 -10.22 -4.75
C ASN A 157 14.95 -11.35 -4.52
N LEU A 158 13.99 -11.10 -3.64
CA LEU A 158 12.89 -12.03 -3.38
C LEU A 158 12.03 -12.25 -4.64
N TRP A 159 11.69 -11.18 -5.35
CA TRP A 159 10.91 -11.24 -6.60
C TRP A 159 11.58 -12.11 -7.65
N ASN A 160 12.87 -11.88 -7.88
CA ASN A 160 13.66 -12.65 -8.84
C ASN A 160 13.70 -14.14 -8.46
N TYR A 161 13.97 -14.44 -7.18
CA TYR A 161 13.93 -15.79 -6.65
C TYR A 161 12.57 -16.46 -6.88
N LEU A 162 11.47 -15.79 -6.53
CA LEU A 162 10.12 -16.33 -6.72
C LEU A 162 9.83 -16.61 -8.19
N GLY A 163 10.24 -15.72 -9.10
CA GLY A 163 10.07 -15.90 -10.54
C GLY A 163 10.85 -17.10 -11.10
N GLU A 164 12.06 -17.35 -10.61
CA GLU A 164 12.85 -18.53 -10.96
C GLU A 164 12.20 -19.82 -10.45
N GLN A 165 11.74 -19.82 -9.20
CA GLN A 165 11.08 -20.99 -8.61
C GLN A 165 9.75 -21.33 -9.29
N GLN A 166 8.97 -20.33 -9.69
CA GLN A 166 7.72 -20.54 -10.42
C GLN A 166 7.92 -21.17 -11.79
N LYS A 167 9.03 -20.87 -12.46
CA LYS A 167 9.38 -21.49 -13.75
C LYS A 167 9.84 -22.95 -13.59
N ALA A 168 10.47 -23.27 -12.46
CA ALA A 168 11.05 -24.58 -12.20
C ALA A 168 10.09 -25.58 -11.55
N LEU A 169 9.06 -25.10 -10.85
CA LEU A 169 8.22 -25.91 -9.98
C LEU A 169 6.75 -25.93 -10.45
N SER A 170 6.07 -27.06 -10.18
CA SER A 170 4.61 -27.11 -10.29
C SER A 170 3.95 -26.19 -9.25
N SER A 171 2.70 -25.74 -9.48
CA SER A 171 1.94 -24.87 -8.56
C SER A 171 1.88 -25.42 -7.12
N ASN A 172 1.73 -26.72 -6.94
CA ASN A 172 1.70 -27.35 -5.61
C ASN A 172 3.08 -27.38 -4.95
N ALA A 173 4.14 -27.58 -5.73
CA ALA A 173 5.52 -27.54 -5.23
C ALA A 173 5.89 -26.10 -4.84
N PHE A 174 5.50 -25.11 -5.62
CA PHE A 174 5.72 -23.69 -5.33
C PHE A 174 5.01 -23.25 -4.04
N ARG A 175 3.74 -23.68 -3.81
CA ARG A 175 3.04 -23.43 -2.54
C ARG A 175 3.78 -24.01 -1.32
N ARG A 176 4.33 -25.25 -1.48
CA ARG A 176 5.13 -25.86 -0.41
C ARG A 176 6.42 -25.10 -0.18
N LEU A 177 7.10 -24.66 -1.25
CA LEU A 177 8.29 -23.82 -1.14
C LEU A 177 8.00 -22.54 -0.34
N CYS A 178 6.95 -21.79 -0.69
CA CYS A 178 6.56 -20.60 0.04
C CYS A 178 6.42 -20.89 1.54
N ARG A 179 5.71 -21.96 1.91
CA ARG A 179 5.53 -22.35 3.33
C ARG A 179 6.86 -22.69 4.00
N THR A 180 7.76 -23.41 3.30
CA THR A 180 9.08 -23.79 3.83
C THR A 180 9.98 -22.59 4.04
N ASP A 181 9.83 -21.56 3.20
CA ASP A 181 10.63 -20.34 3.24
C ASP A 181 9.96 -19.22 4.05
N TYR A 182 8.88 -19.53 4.81
CA TYR A 182 8.10 -18.56 5.59
C TYR A 182 7.60 -17.39 4.73
N LEU A 183 7.08 -17.70 3.54
CA LEU A 183 6.46 -16.76 2.63
C LEU A 183 4.95 -17.04 2.54
N ASN A 184 4.14 -16.01 2.66
CA ASN A 184 2.70 -16.11 2.46
C ASN A 184 2.37 -16.20 0.98
N TYR A 185 1.93 -17.36 0.53
CA TYR A 185 1.62 -17.61 -0.88
C TYR A 185 0.55 -16.65 -1.45
N LEU A 186 -0.49 -16.32 -0.66
CA LEU A 186 -1.56 -15.43 -1.13
C LEU A 186 -1.04 -14.00 -1.33
N ARG A 187 -0.22 -13.50 -0.40
CA ARG A 187 0.43 -12.19 -0.54
C ARG A 187 1.43 -12.16 -1.70
N VAL A 188 2.15 -13.25 -1.95
CA VAL A 188 2.99 -13.36 -3.15
C VAL A 188 2.16 -13.23 -4.42
N ARG A 189 0.98 -13.86 -4.46
CA ARG A 189 0.06 -13.73 -5.61
C ARG A 189 -0.47 -12.30 -5.74
N GLU A 190 -0.92 -11.71 -4.65
CA GLU A 190 -1.39 -10.32 -4.59
C GLU A 190 -0.31 -9.36 -5.08
N TRP A 191 0.94 -9.54 -4.65
CA TRP A 191 2.09 -8.76 -5.13
C TRP A 191 2.25 -8.84 -6.64
N GLN A 192 2.16 -10.05 -7.21
CA GLN A 192 2.27 -10.27 -8.64
C GLN A 192 1.09 -9.65 -9.41
N ASP A 193 -0.10 -9.72 -8.85
CA ASP A 193 -1.31 -9.13 -9.45
C ASP A 193 -1.22 -7.59 -9.48
N ILE A 194 -0.77 -6.94 -8.39
CA ILE A 194 -0.55 -5.48 -8.36
C ILE A 194 0.57 -5.06 -9.33
N TYR A 195 1.66 -5.82 -9.41
CA TYR A 195 2.74 -5.53 -10.36
C TYR A 195 2.27 -5.53 -11.82
N THR A 196 1.25 -6.32 -12.16
CA THR A 196 0.74 -6.46 -13.55
C THR A 196 -0.38 -5.48 -13.89
N GLN A 197 -0.97 -4.79 -12.91
CA GLN A 197 -1.95 -3.73 -13.11
C GLN A 197 -1.30 -2.46 -13.65
#